data_1dcc4f060dd872c393d0593164b39fbe
#
_entry.id   1dcc4f060dd872c393d0593164b39fbe
#
_cell.length_a   1.000
_cell.length_b   1.000
_cell.length_c   1.000
_cell.angle_alpha   90.00
_cell.angle_beta   90.00
_cell.angle_gamma   90.00
#
_symmetry.space_group_name_H-M   'P 1'
#
loop_
_entity.id
_entity.type
_entity.pdbx_description
1 polymer ?
#
loop_
_entity_poly.entity_id
_entity_poly.type
_entity_poly.pdbx_seq_one_letter_code
_entity_poly.pdbx_strand_id
1 'polypeptide(L)'
;MRNMKILQRWNYENQAYEPYEVPDDWNIKSYSEDMDEIVNCPHCGRKVTFGSCYTSREIHTPGGFGYAVCGECYDTERIKEEEWRSTKRECDDDE
;
A
#
# COMPACT_ATOMS: atom_id res chain seq x y z
N MET A 1 -6.89 24.57 -8.59
CA MET A 1 -6.92 23.69 -7.44
C MET A 1 -6.71 22.27 -7.89
N ARG A 2 -5.85 21.54 -7.18
CA ARG A 2 -5.51 20.19 -7.62
C ARG A 2 -6.47 19.19 -7.01
N ASN A 3 -6.95 18.25 -7.80
CA ASN A 3 -7.81 17.19 -7.29
C ASN A 3 -6.94 16.07 -6.71
N MET A 4 -7.47 15.40 -5.72
CA MET A 4 -6.77 14.33 -5.06
C MET A 4 -7.67 13.11 -4.99
N LYS A 5 -7.06 11.93 -5.04
CA LYS A 5 -7.79 10.69 -4.82
C LYS A 5 -7.57 10.29 -3.37
N ILE A 6 -8.61 9.82 -2.73
CA ILE A 6 -8.54 9.44 -1.33
C ILE A 6 -8.57 7.93 -1.23
N LEU A 7 -7.51 7.38 -0.71
CA LEU A 7 -7.37 5.95 -0.49
C LEU A 7 -7.42 5.69 1.00
N GLN A 8 -7.28 4.44 1.40
CA GLN A 8 -7.21 4.09 2.80
C GLN A 8 -5.85 3.47 3.07
N ARG A 9 -5.24 3.84 4.17
CA ARG A 9 -3.95 3.31 4.57
C ARG A 9 -4.07 2.75 5.97
N TRP A 10 -3.60 1.51 6.14
CA TRP A 10 -3.68 0.83 7.43
C TRP A 10 -2.66 1.42 8.39
N ASN A 11 -3.14 1.79 9.58
CA ASN A 11 -2.28 2.29 10.63
C ASN A 11 -2.10 1.17 11.64
N TYR A 12 -0.90 0.67 11.79
CA TYR A 12 -0.63 -0.47 12.65
C TYR A 12 -0.84 -0.12 14.11
N GLU A 13 -0.52 1.09 14.50
CA GLU A 13 -0.66 1.47 15.89
C GLU A 13 -2.10 1.59 16.31
N ASN A 14 -2.93 2.15 15.45
CA ASN A 14 -4.35 2.32 15.75
C ASN A 14 -5.18 1.13 15.32
N GLN A 15 -4.60 0.25 14.52
CA GLN A 15 -5.30 -0.91 13.96
C GLN A 15 -6.58 -0.48 13.26
N ALA A 16 -6.45 0.55 12.43
CA ALA A 16 -7.57 1.11 11.70
C ALA A 16 -7.07 1.75 10.43
N TYR A 17 -7.97 1.94 9.47
CA TYR A 17 -7.63 2.61 8.23
C TYR A 17 -7.75 4.11 8.40
N GLU A 18 -6.86 4.84 7.75
CA GLU A 18 -6.88 6.29 7.76
C GLU A 18 -6.93 6.80 6.33
N PRO A 19 -7.49 7.97 6.09
CA PRO A 19 -7.49 8.53 4.74
C PRO A 19 -6.06 8.80 4.27
N TYR A 20 -5.80 8.49 3.01
CA TYR A 20 -4.48 8.66 2.43
C TYR A 20 -4.67 9.31 1.07
N GLU A 21 -4.24 10.53 0.90
CA GLU A 21 -4.48 11.29 -0.33
C GLU A 21 -3.29 11.18 -1.26
N VAL A 22 -3.57 10.98 -2.53
CA VAL A 22 -2.55 10.98 -3.57
C VAL A 22 -3.01 11.89 -4.69
N PRO A 23 -2.06 12.38 -5.51
CA PRO A 23 -2.44 13.24 -6.64
C PRO A 23 -3.39 12.51 -7.58
N ASP A 24 -4.35 13.26 -8.09
CA ASP A 24 -5.36 12.68 -8.96
C ASP A 24 -4.76 12.19 -10.27
N ASP A 25 -3.63 12.75 -10.69
CA ASP A 25 -3.02 12.36 -11.94
C ASP A 25 -2.18 11.08 -11.84
N TRP A 26 -2.06 10.49 -10.65
CA TRP A 26 -1.39 9.21 -10.53
C TRP A 26 -2.30 8.11 -11.08
N ASN A 27 -1.72 7.22 -11.86
CA ASN A 27 -2.47 6.13 -12.46
C ASN A 27 -2.35 4.91 -11.55
N ILE A 28 -3.22 4.83 -10.57
CA ILE A 28 -3.17 3.74 -9.58
C ILE A 28 -4.28 2.75 -9.87
N LYS A 29 -4.03 1.49 -9.60
CA LYS A 29 -4.99 0.44 -9.87
C LYS A 29 -4.95 -0.62 -8.79
N SER A 30 -6.11 -1.15 -8.46
CA SER A 30 -6.18 -2.28 -7.55
C SER A 30 -6.30 -3.59 -8.33
N TYR A 31 -6.60 -3.51 -9.62
CA TYR A 31 -6.75 -4.70 -10.44
C TYR A 31 -6.59 -4.31 -11.90
N SER A 32 -5.92 -5.12 -12.68
CA SER A 32 -5.80 -4.90 -14.12
C SER A 32 -5.54 -6.24 -14.79
N GLU A 33 -6.17 -6.44 -15.93
CA GLU A 33 -5.91 -7.62 -16.74
C GLU A 33 -4.68 -7.42 -17.61
N ASP A 34 -4.23 -6.19 -17.73
CA ASP A 34 -3.10 -5.89 -18.61
C ASP A 34 -1.86 -5.70 -17.75
N MET A 35 -1.01 -6.69 -17.73
CA MET A 35 0.20 -6.64 -16.91
C MET A 35 1.22 -5.64 -17.42
N ASP A 36 1.08 -5.21 -18.68
CA ASP A 36 2.00 -4.21 -19.22
C ASP A 36 1.53 -2.79 -19.00
N GLU A 37 0.39 -2.63 -18.37
CA GLU A 37 -0.15 -1.29 -18.15
C GLU A 37 0.74 -0.54 -17.16
N ILE A 38 0.99 0.73 -17.45
CA ILE A 38 1.84 1.55 -16.58
C ILE A 38 0.98 2.17 -15.49
N VAL A 39 1.38 1.97 -14.25
CA VAL A 39 0.67 2.54 -13.12
C VAL A 39 1.68 3.26 -12.23
N ASN A 40 1.17 4.11 -11.35
CA ASN A 40 2.02 4.82 -10.40
C ASN A 40 1.88 4.17 -9.04
N CYS A 41 3.01 3.93 -8.40
CA CYS A 41 3.00 3.40 -7.05
C CYS A 41 2.35 4.43 -6.12
N PRO A 42 1.31 4.06 -5.36
CA PRO A 42 0.66 5.03 -4.49
C PRO A 42 1.52 5.48 -3.31
N HIS A 43 2.64 4.80 -3.06
CA HIS A 43 3.56 5.25 -2.01
C HIS A 43 4.51 6.30 -2.53
N CYS A 44 5.17 6.05 -3.66
CA CYS A 44 6.25 6.92 -4.12
C CYS A 44 5.98 7.57 -5.46
N GLY A 45 4.94 7.17 -6.16
CA GLY A 45 4.59 7.77 -7.44
C GLY A 45 5.42 7.27 -8.61
N ARG A 46 6.29 6.29 -8.39
CA ARG A 46 7.12 5.77 -9.47
C ARG A 46 6.24 5.07 -10.51
N LYS A 47 6.58 5.25 -11.78
CA LYS A 47 5.85 4.59 -12.86
C LYS A 47 6.43 3.19 -13.06
N VAL A 48 5.57 2.20 -12.96
CA VAL A 48 5.98 0.80 -13.12
C VAL A 48 4.89 0.08 -13.87
N THR A 49 5.23 -1.09 -14.44
CA THR A 49 4.19 -1.90 -15.05
C THR A 49 3.39 -2.61 -13.97
N PHE A 50 2.12 -2.82 -14.24
CA PHE A 50 1.26 -3.48 -13.26
C PHE A 50 1.78 -4.87 -12.93
N GLY A 51 2.34 -5.56 -13.92
CA GLY A 51 2.84 -6.91 -13.70
C GLY A 51 4.05 -6.98 -12.78
N SER A 52 4.77 -5.85 -12.59
CA SER A 52 5.91 -5.84 -11.69
C SER A 52 5.54 -5.33 -10.31
N CYS A 53 4.27 -5.05 -10.09
CA CYS A 53 3.81 -4.54 -8.81
C CYS A 53 3.42 -5.66 -7.88
N TYR A 54 3.29 -5.29 -6.60
CA TYR A 54 2.81 -6.20 -5.57
C TYR A 54 1.58 -5.56 -4.91
N THR A 55 0.75 -6.36 -4.31
CA THR A 55 -0.43 -5.86 -3.62
C THR A 55 -0.02 -5.24 -2.29
N SER A 56 -0.37 -3.98 -2.11
CA SER A 56 0.00 -3.28 -0.89
C SER A 56 -0.65 -3.91 0.33
N ARG A 57 0.09 -3.92 1.43
CA ARG A 57 -0.45 -4.36 2.69
C ARG A 57 -1.02 -3.21 3.49
N GLU A 58 -0.68 -1.98 3.12
CA GLU A 58 -1.13 -0.81 3.87
C GLU A 58 -2.17 0.00 3.13
N ILE A 59 -2.01 0.16 1.83
CA ILE A 59 -2.87 1.06 1.05
C ILE A 59 -3.94 0.23 0.35
N HIS A 60 -5.18 0.55 0.63
CA HIS A 60 -6.32 -0.21 0.12
C HIS A 60 -7.37 0.72 -0.46
N THR A 61 -8.25 0.15 -1.29
CA THR A 61 -9.43 0.88 -1.74
C THR A 61 -10.41 0.97 -0.58
N PRO A 62 -11.39 1.85 -0.67
CA PRO A 62 -12.44 1.87 0.35
C PRO A 62 -13.14 0.53 0.50
N GLY A 63 -13.10 -0.30 -0.53
CA GLY A 63 -13.69 -1.63 -0.44
C GLY A 63 -12.79 -2.69 0.15
N GLY A 64 -11.54 -2.33 0.48
CA GLY A 64 -10.63 -3.25 1.15
C GLY A 64 -9.65 -3.98 0.25
N PHE A 65 -9.59 -3.65 -1.03
CA PHE A 65 -8.65 -4.30 -1.95
C PHE A 65 -7.35 -3.52 -1.99
N GLY A 66 -6.22 -4.23 -1.98
CA GLY A 66 -4.92 -3.58 -1.99
C GLY A 66 -4.59 -2.98 -3.34
N TYR A 67 -3.90 -1.85 -3.32
CA TYR A 67 -3.44 -1.22 -4.55
C TYR A 67 -2.08 -1.79 -4.95
N ALA A 68 -1.76 -1.66 -6.23
CA ALA A 68 -0.48 -2.11 -6.74
C ALA A 68 0.60 -1.11 -6.35
N VAL A 69 1.66 -1.58 -5.71
CA VAL A 69 2.78 -0.75 -5.30
C VAL A 69 4.06 -1.36 -5.88
N CYS A 70 5.08 -0.54 -6.04
CA CYS A 70 6.34 -1.05 -6.58
C CYS A 70 7.02 -1.96 -5.55
N GLY A 71 7.96 -2.77 -6.05
CA GLY A 71 8.61 -3.76 -5.19
C GLY A 71 9.35 -3.14 -4.03
N GLU A 72 9.97 -1.99 -4.24
CA GLU A 72 10.72 -1.35 -3.15
C GLU A 72 9.79 -0.91 -2.03
N CYS A 73 8.65 -0.34 -2.37
CA CYS A 73 7.70 0.08 -1.36
C CYS A 73 7.06 -1.13 -0.69
N TYR A 74 6.82 -2.18 -1.46
CA TYR A 74 6.27 -3.41 -0.89
C TYR A 74 7.24 -4.01 0.12
N ASP A 75 8.53 -4.00 -0.18
CA ASP A 75 9.53 -4.50 0.76
C ASP A 75 9.54 -3.67 2.03
N THR A 76 9.41 -2.35 1.90
CA THR A 76 9.37 -1.47 3.06
C THR A 76 8.15 -1.79 3.91
N GLU A 77 7.01 -2.02 3.28
CA GLU A 77 5.80 -2.40 4.03
C GLU A 77 5.99 -3.72 4.75
N ARG A 78 6.59 -4.67 4.07
CA ARG A 78 6.78 -5.99 4.63
C ARG A 78 7.69 -5.94 5.86
N ILE A 79 8.77 -5.19 5.76
CA ILE A 79 9.69 -5.05 6.87
C ILE A 79 9.01 -4.35 8.03
N LYS A 80 8.23 -3.32 7.75
CA LYS A 80 7.54 -2.58 8.78
C LYS A 80 6.52 -3.46 9.49
N GLU A 81 5.82 -4.27 8.74
CA GLU A 81 4.83 -5.16 9.32
C GLU A 81 5.50 -6.20 10.20
N GLU A 82 6.62 -6.74 9.74
CA GLU A 82 7.34 -7.73 10.52
C GLU A 82 7.87 -7.14 11.82
N GLU A 83 8.34 -5.91 11.77
CA GLU A 83 8.83 -5.26 12.97
C GLU A 83 7.69 -5.02 13.95
N TRP A 84 6.54 -4.61 13.44
CA TRP A 84 5.38 -4.37 14.29
C TRP A 84 4.91 -5.66 14.95
N ARG A 85 4.85 -6.74 14.17
CA ARG A 85 4.44 -8.02 14.72
C ARG A 85 5.43 -8.53 15.75
N SER A 86 6.70 -8.31 15.51
CA SER A 86 7.72 -8.76 16.43
C SER A 86 7.59 -8.04 17.76
N THR A 87 7.31 -6.74 17.70
CA THR A 87 7.11 -5.96 18.90
C THR A 87 5.91 -6.46 19.71
N LYS A 88 4.82 -6.71 19.00
CA LYS A 88 3.63 -7.22 19.68
C LYS A 88 3.87 -8.61 20.22
N ARG A 89 4.60 -9.42 19.47
CA ARG A 89 4.81 -10.76 19.89
C ARG A 89 5.67 -10.87 21.14
N GLU A 90 6.53 -9.92 21.32
CA GLU A 90 7.33 -9.96 22.49
C GLU A 90 6.54 -10.03 23.74
N CYS A 91 5.39 -9.43 23.74
CA CYS A 91 4.57 -9.46 24.89
C CYS A 91 4.08 -10.83 25.23
N ASP A 92 3.86 -11.67 24.21
CA ASP A 92 3.35 -12.92 24.43
C ASP A 92 4.32 -13.92 24.65
N ASP A 93 5.46 -13.67 24.36
CA ASP A 93 6.32 -14.63 24.21
C ASP A 93 6.76 -15.29 25.33
N ASP A 94 6.66 -15.16 26.16
CA ASP A 94 7.11 -15.78 27.06
C ASP A 94 7.03 -16.98 27.22
N GLU A 95 6.97 -17.54 27.00
CA GLU A 95 7.00 -18.71 27.10
C GLU A 95 7.74 -19.20 27.24
#